data_458e30b613b42b79ee6cd20aa08fd9b8
#
_entry.id   458e30b613b42b79ee6cd20aa08fd9b8
#
_cell.length_a   1.000
_cell.length_b   1.000
_cell.length_c   1.000
_cell.angle_alpha   90.00
_cell.angle_beta   90.00
_cell.angle_gamma   90.00
#
_symmetry.space_group_name_H-M   'P 1'
#
loop_
_entity.id
_entity.type
_entity.pdbx_description
1 polymer ?
#
loop_
_entity_poly.entity_id
_entity_poly.type
_entity_poly.pdbx_seq_one_letter_code
_entity_poly.pdbx_strand_id
1 'polypeptide(L)'
;MQSDAAAVAAPPAWGLGLDAGGTQTRWALAERGGAIVAQGHVGGMSGLQLQSPAGVEVLRSTLQALAAVVLPHTGGQRVGVVAGFTGLSDAAGQQAMQELLASALPLADGWVTLTHDMDIAYRAAFTPGAGYLVYAGTGSIATFIDAQGQFHRAGGRGPVLGDEGGGYWIAVQAIALVWRNEDREPGAWRTSAMARRMCEAVGGSDWAHSRQFIYGSDRGTVGKLALQVAAAAPDDDAARQLLLRAGSELAQLAHCLLQRFGPRPLVLAGRAQCLSTLIEQGFRQALPDGSDVRCVPDLQVHCMAATLVWDEHVSPST
;
A
#
# COMPACT_ATOMS: atom_id res chain seq x y z
N MET A 1 37.64 -27.26 -17.43
CA MET A 1 36.38 -27.14 -16.71
C MET A 1 35.62 -25.99 -17.37
N GLN A 2 34.71 -26.32 -18.30
CA GLN A 2 33.80 -25.35 -18.90
C GLN A 2 32.74 -25.01 -17.85
N SER A 3 32.62 -23.75 -17.48
CA SER A 3 31.49 -23.26 -16.69
C SER A 3 30.23 -23.39 -17.56
N ASP A 4 29.32 -24.27 -17.18
CA ASP A 4 27.96 -24.25 -17.67
C ASP A 4 27.32 -22.89 -17.27
N ALA A 5 27.38 -21.94 -18.18
CA ALA A 5 26.49 -20.77 -18.12
C ALA A 5 25.08 -21.32 -18.33
N ALA A 6 24.28 -21.38 -17.26
CA ALA A 6 22.89 -21.75 -17.37
C ALA A 6 22.24 -20.86 -18.44
N ALA A 7 21.74 -21.48 -19.51
CA ALA A 7 21.10 -20.78 -20.61
C ALA A 7 19.89 -20.03 -20.02
N VAL A 8 19.93 -18.69 -20.08
CA VAL A 8 18.81 -17.86 -19.67
C VAL A 8 17.58 -18.28 -20.48
N ALA A 9 16.54 -18.74 -19.81
CA ALA A 9 15.31 -19.18 -20.47
C ALA A 9 14.75 -18.04 -21.34
N ALA A 10 14.20 -18.39 -22.50
CA ALA A 10 13.63 -17.39 -23.40
C ALA A 10 12.59 -16.54 -22.67
N PRO A 11 12.56 -15.21 -22.91
CA PRO A 11 11.63 -14.33 -22.21
C PRO A 11 10.18 -14.73 -22.50
N PRO A 12 9.31 -14.73 -21.46
CA PRO A 12 7.91 -15.11 -21.60
C PRO A 12 7.15 -14.14 -22.50
N ALA A 13 6.06 -14.64 -23.14
CA ALA A 13 5.16 -13.80 -23.91
C ALA A 13 4.26 -12.93 -23.02
N TRP A 14 4.05 -13.36 -21.77
CA TRP A 14 3.13 -12.77 -20.81
C TRP A 14 3.83 -12.34 -19.53
N GLY A 15 3.51 -11.13 -19.05
CA GLY A 15 3.94 -10.61 -17.76
C GLY A 15 2.74 -10.42 -16.85
N LEU A 16 2.76 -11.05 -15.67
CA LEU A 16 1.74 -10.90 -14.63
C LEU A 16 2.29 -10.03 -13.51
N GLY A 17 1.63 -8.91 -13.25
CA GLY A 17 1.91 -8.01 -12.14
C GLY A 17 0.92 -8.21 -11.00
N LEU A 18 1.40 -8.31 -9.76
CA LEU A 18 0.57 -8.43 -8.57
C LEU A 18 0.93 -7.35 -7.55
N ASP A 19 -0.10 -6.61 -7.10
CA ASP A 19 -0.07 -5.71 -5.95
C ASP A 19 -0.89 -6.37 -4.84
N ALA A 20 -0.22 -7.11 -3.97
CA ALA A 20 -0.84 -8.03 -3.03
C ALA A 20 -0.90 -7.47 -1.61
N GLY A 21 -2.09 -6.99 -1.23
CA GLY A 21 -2.42 -6.53 0.11
C GLY A 21 -3.28 -7.52 0.88
N GLY A 22 -3.31 -7.40 2.22
CA GLY A 22 -4.06 -8.33 3.08
C GLY A 22 -5.58 -8.38 2.88
N THR A 23 -6.18 -7.34 2.29
CA THR A 23 -7.63 -7.27 2.03
C THR A 23 -7.99 -7.61 0.58
N GLN A 24 -7.13 -7.21 -0.35
CA GLN A 24 -7.36 -7.36 -1.79
C GLN A 24 -6.01 -7.43 -2.48
N THR A 25 -5.91 -8.25 -3.52
CA THR A 25 -4.80 -8.29 -4.46
C THR A 25 -5.27 -7.79 -5.81
N ARG A 26 -4.63 -6.75 -6.33
CA ARG A 26 -4.82 -6.29 -7.69
C ARG A 26 -3.85 -7.00 -8.61
N TRP A 27 -4.28 -7.33 -9.81
CA TRP A 27 -3.46 -7.98 -10.81
C TRP A 27 -3.63 -7.34 -12.18
N ALA A 28 -2.58 -7.40 -12.99
CA ALA A 28 -2.62 -7.04 -14.39
C ALA A 28 -1.79 -8.04 -15.21
N LEU A 29 -2.23 -8.28 -16.42
CA LEU A 29 -1.53 -9.10 -17.41
C LEU A 29 -1.12 -8.23 -18.59
N ALA A 30 0.16 -8.26 -18.92
CA ALA A 30 0.74 -7.54 -20.06
C ALA A 30 1.28 -8.52 -21.13
N GLU A 31 1.16 -8.13 -22.39
CA GLU A 31 1.91 -8.74 -23.48
C GLU A 31 3.36 -8.26 -23.48
N ARG A 32 4.24 -9.04 -24.12
CA ARG A 32 5.61 -8.63 -24.39
C ARG A 32 5.62 -7.38 -25.28
N GLY A 33 6.02 -6.26 -24.71
CA GLY A 33 5.90 -4.92 -25.31
C GLY A 33 5.12 -3.95 -24.43
N GLY A 34 4.58 -4.44 -23.30
CA GLY A 34 4.04 -3.62 -22.22
C GLY A 34 2.56 -3.28 -22.32
N ALA A 35 1.85 -3.73 -23.36
CA ALA A 35 0.41 -3.49 -23.46
C ALA A 35 -0.36 -4.32 -22.39
N ILE A 36 -1.14 -3.66 -21.54
CA ILE A 36 -2.02 -4.33 -20.59
C ILE A 36 -3.23 -4.88 -21.32
N VAL A 37 -3.41 -6.20 -21.28
CA VAL A 37 -4.50 -6.90 -21.98
C VAL A 37 -5.67 -7.26 -21.05
N ALA A 38 -5.38 -7.44 -19.75
CA ALA A 38 -6.39 -7.70 -18.74
C ALA A 38 -5.91 -7.21 -17.37
N GLN A 39 -6.86 -6.83 -16.52
CA GLN A 39 -6.59 -6.47 -15.13
C GLN A 39 -7.82 -6.71 -14.28
N GLY A 40 -7.62 -6.85 -12.97
CA GLY A 40 -8.70 -7.07 -12.03
C GLY A 40 -8.21 -7.21 -10.61
N HIS A 41 -9.02 -7.85 -9.79
CA HIS A 41 -8.67 -8.14 -8.41
C HIS A 41 -9.18 -9.50 -7.97
N VAL A 42 -8.53 -10.05 -6.95
CA VAL A 42 -8.93 -11.26 -6.22
C VAL A 42 -8.87 -11.00 -4.71
N GLY A 43 -9.13 -11.98 -3.90
CA GLY A 43 -8.98 -11.91 -2.44
C GLY A 43 -7.59 -11.44 -2.02
N GLY A 44 -7.46 -10.99 -0.76
CA GLY A 44 -6.19 -10.52 -0.22
C GLY A 44 -5.16 -11.64 -0.11
N MET A 45 -3.90 -11.33 -0.49
CA MET A 45 -2.73 -12.18 -0.27
C MET A 45 -1.67 -11.41 0.48
N SER A 46 -1.03 -12.05 1.46
CA SER A 46 -0.01 -11.44 2.31
C SER A 46 0.98 -12.50 2.76
N GLY A 47 2.25 -12.13 2.90
CA GLY A 47 3.29 -12.99 3.48
C GLY A 47 2.97 -13.43 4.92
N LEU A 48 2.18 -12.66 5.66
CA LEU A 48 1.75 -13.02 7.02
C LEU A 48 0.87 -14.28 7.06
N GLN A 49 0.16 -14.59 5.99
CA GLN A 49 -0.67 -15.80 5.90
C GLN A 49 0.16 -17.09 5.86
N LEU A 50 1.44 -17.01 5.46
CA LEU A 50 2.36 -18.16 5.49
C LEU A 50 2.64 -18.67 6.92
N GLN A 51 2.34 -17.89 7.95
CA GLN A 51 2.61 -18.21 9.36
C GLN A 51 1.62 -19.22 9.96
N SER A 52 0.56 -19.59 9.25
CA SER A 52 -0.42 -20.56 9.75
C SER A 52 -0.97 -21.46 8.64
N PRO A 53 -1.31 -22.74 8.95
CA PRO A 53 -1.91 -23.65 7.97
C PRO A 53 -3.21 -23.11 7.36
N ALA A 54 -4.05 -22.44 8.16
CA ALA A 54 -5.29 -21.81 7.68
C ALA A 54 -4.99 -20.65 6.71
N GLY A 55 -3.96 -19.85 6.98
CA GLY A 55 -3.53 -18.78 6.09
C GLY A 55 -2.99 -19.30 4.76
N VAL A 56 -2.22 -20.39 4.77
CA VAL A 56 -1.74 -21.05 3.55
C VAL A 56 -2.90 -21.58 2.70
N GLU A 57 -3.96 -22.11 3.31
CA GLU A 57 -5.13 -22.58 2.58
C GLU A 57 -5.90 -21.40 1.92
N VAL A 58 -6.00 -20.26 2.61
CA VAL A 58 -6.56 -19.03 2.02
C VAL A 58 -5.71 -18.55 0.84
N LEU A 59 -4.38 -18.55 0.96
CA LEU A 59 -3.49 -18.22 -0.16
C LEU A 59 -3.71 -19.16 -1.34
N ARG A 60 -3.78 -20.45 -1.11
CA ARG A 60 -4.00 -21.49 -2.14
C ARG A 60 -5.31 -21.27 -2.90
N SER A 61 -6.39 -21.05 -2.16
CA SER A 61 -7.72 -20.75 -2.73
C SER A 61 -7.71 -19.45 -3.54
N THR A 62 -7.05 -18.40 -3.04
CA THR A 62 -6.95 -17.11 -3.74
C THR A 62 -6.11 -17.21 -5.01
N LEU A 63 -5.01 -17.97 -4.97
CA LEU A 63 -4.18 -18.23 -6.16
C LEU A 63 -4.92 -19.05 -7.22
N GLN A 64 -5.75 -20.00 -6.82
CA GLN A 64 -6.63 -20.71 -7.75
C GLN A 64 -7.65 -19.77 -8.42
N ALA A 65 -8.23 -18.84 -7.64
CA ALA A 65 -9.12 -17.81 -8.20
C ALA A 65 -8.37 -16.87 -9.17
N LEU A 66 -7.12 -16.51 -8.87
CA LEU A 66 -6.26 -15.75 -9.77
C LEU A 66 -5.97 -16.52 -11.06
N ALA A 67 -5.60 -17.80 -10.96
CA ALA A 67 -5.35 -18.65 -12.11
C ALA A 67 -6.59 -18.78 -13.02
N ALA A 68 -7.77 -18.91 -12.42
CA ALA A 68 -9.03 -19.02 -13.17
C ALA A 68 -9.33 -17.78 -14.03
N VAL A 69 -8.88 -16.58 -13.61
CA VAL A 69 -9.08 -15.35 -14.38
C VAL A 69 -7.92 -15.02 -15.31
N VAL A 70 -6.70 -15.47 -15.03
CA VAL A 70 -5.50 -15.18 -15.84
C VAL A 70 -5.32 -16.18 -16.98
N LEU A 71 -5.45 -17.49 -16.72
CA LEU A 71 -5.14 -18.55 -17.70
C LEU A 71 -5.94 -18.48 -19.01
N PRO A 72 -7.22 -18.08 -19.03
CA PRO A 72 -7.95 -17.90 -20.29
C PRO A 72 -7.31 -16.89 -21.25
N HIS A 73 -6.65 -15.86 -20.74
CA HIS A 73 -5.98 -14.85 -21.57
C HIS A 73 -4.64 -15.34 -22.12
N THR A 74 -3.94 -16.21 -21.40
CA THR A 74 -2.62 -16.71 -21.80
C THR A 74 -2.67 -17.97 -22.67
N GLY A 75 -3.85 -18.57 -22.82
CA GLY A 75 -3.97 -19.88 -23.49
C GLY A 75 -3.17 -20.99 -22.78
N GLY A 76 -2.90 -20.85 -21.49
CA GLY A 76 -2.09 -21.79 -20.71
C GLY A 76 -0.57 -21.66 -20.91
N GLN A 77 -0.13 -20.64 -21.65
CA GLN A 77 1.30 -20.37 -21.81
C GLN A 77 1.95 -19.93 -20.48
N ARG A 78 3.28 -20.11 -20.40
CA ARG A 78 4.05 -19.68 -19.23
C ARG A 78 4.04 -18.16 -19.06
N VAL A 79 3.93 -17.71 -17.81
CA VAL A 79 3.92 -16.30 -17.43
C VAL A 79 5.14 -15.96 -16.59
N GLY A 80 5.76 -14.81 -16.86
CA GLY A 80 6.67 -14.17 -15.94
C GLY A 80 5.85 -13.42 -14.87
N VAL A 81 6.39 -13.28 -13.67
CA VAL A 81 5.67 -12.64 -12.54
C VAL A 81 6.56 -11.61 -11.86
N VAL A 82 6.04 -10.41 -11.67
CA VAL A 82 6.58 -9.43 -10.71
C VAL A 82 5.48 -9.13 -9.70
N ALA A 83 5.73 -9.44 -8.43
CA ALA A 83 4.73 -9.34 -7.39
C ALA A 83 5.28 -8.70 -6.12
N GLY A 84 4.55 -7.71 -5.57
CA GLY A 84 4.80 -7.16 -4.26
C GLY A 84 3.77 -7.64 -3.26
N PHE A 85 4.25 -8.20 -2.16
CA PHE A 85 3.39 -8.72 -1.09
C PHE A 85 3.62 -7.95 0.21
N THR A 86 2.55 -7.48 0.81
CA THR A 86 2.60 -6.99 2.19
C THR A 86 3.09 -8.10 3.12
N GLY A 87 4.08 -7.80 3.97
CA GLY A 87 4.57 -8.73 4.99
C GLY A 87 5.44 -9.89 4.45
N LEU A 88 5.89 -9.83 3.22
CA LEU A 88 6.87 -10.77 2.66
C LEU A 88 8.27 -10.15 2.80
N SER A 89 9.06 -10.58 3.78
CA SER A 89 10.28 -9.88 4.18
C SER A 89 11.55 -10.74 4.20
N ASP A 90 11.44 -12.06 4.05
CA ASP A 90 12.58 -12.96 4.13
C ASP A 90 12.60 -13.99 2.99
N ALA A 91 13.78 -14.55 2.72
CA ALA A 91 14.00 -15.49 1.63
C ALA A 91 13.15 -16.77 1.73
N ALA A 92 12.91 -17.25 2.96
CA ALA A 92 12.10 -18.47 3.17
C ALA A 92 10.64 -18.22 2.80
N GLY A 93 10.08 -17.06 3.19
CA GLY A 93 8.73 -16.66 2.79
C GLY A 93 8.62 -16.43 1.29
N GLN A 94 9.63 -15.82 0.65
CA GLN A 94 9.67 -15.65 -0.80
C GLN A 94 9.65 -17.00 -1.52
N GLN A 95 10.47 -17.97 -1.08
CA GLN A 95 10.49 -19.30 -1.64
C GLN A 95 9.13 -20.01 -1.48
N ALA A 96 8.57 -20.00 -0.27
CA ALA A 96 7.26 -20.61 -0.02
C ALA A 96 6.15 -20.01 -0.87
N MET A 97 6.13 -18.67 -1.04
CA MET A 97 5.16 -17.98 -1.90
C MET A 97 5.38 -18.33 -3.37
N GLN A 98 6.62 -18.45 -3.83
CA GLN A 98 6.94 -18.87 -5.20
C GLN A 98 6.46 -20.31 -5.47
N GLU A 99 6.63 -21.23 -4.53
CA GLU A 99 6.12 -22.60 -4.63
C GLU A 99 4.59 -22.63 -4.72
N LEU A 100 3.90 -21.80 -3.93
CA LEU A 100 2.44 -21.66 -4.00
C LEU A 100 2.00 -21.09 -5.35
N LEU A 101 2.66 -20.05 -5.87
CA LEU A 101 2.39 -19.51 -7.20
C LEU A 101 2.59 -20.55 -8.30
N ALA A 102 3.69 -21.31 -8.24
CA ALA A 102 4.00 -22.38 -9.19
C ALA A 102 2.98 -23.53 -9.17
N SER A 103 2.34 -23.75 -8.02
CA SER A 103 1.27 -24.75 -7.90
C SER A 103 -0.04 -24.36 -8.62
N ALA A 104 -0.23 -23.06 -8.88
CA ALA A 104 -1.46 -22.51 -9.47
C ALA A 104 -1.28 -21.99 -10.91
N LEU A 105 -0.08 -21.50 -11.25
CA LEU A 105 0.22 -20.85 -12.53
C LEU A 105 1.42 -21.50 -13.22
N PRO A 106 1.43 -21.61 -14.56
CA PRO A 106 2.58 -22.07 -15.34
C PRO A 106 3.63 -20.95 -15.39
N LEU A 107 4.52 -20.90 -14.39
CA LEU A 107 5.55 -19.88 -14.28
C LEU A 107 6.67 -20.09 -15.31
N ALA A 108 7.22 -19.00 -15.83
CA ALA A 108 8.42 -19.02 -16.66
C ALA A 108 9.68 -19.05 -15.76
N ASP A 109 10.53 -20.04 -16.00
CA ASP A 109 11.73 -20.25 -15.20
C ASP A 109 12.68 -19.05 -15.33
N GLY A 110 13.16 -18.52 -14.19
CA GLY A 110 14.02 -17.34 -14.15
C GLY A 110 13.30 -15.99 -14.34
N TRP A 111 11.96 -15.98 -14.47
CA TRP A 111 11.16 -14.76 -14.73
C TRP A 111 10.13 -14.51 -13.60
N VAL A 112 10.49 -14.85 -12.38
CA VAL A 112 9.65 -14.64 -11.19
C VAL A 112 10.40 -13.78 -10.19
N THR A 113 9.88 -12.60 -9.92
CA THR A 113 10.40 -11.68 -8.89
C THR A 113 9.33 -11.41 -7.86
N LEU A 114 9.60 -11.82 -6.63
CA LEU A 114 8.75 -11.56 -5.47
C LEU A 114 9.46 -10.58 -4.55
N THR A 115 8.79 -9.50 -4.19
CA THR A 115 9.36 -8.45 -3.37
C THR A 115 8.34 -7.90 -2.38
N HIS A 116 8.74 -6.89 -1.63
CA HIS A 116 7.85 -6.14 -0.75
C HIS A 116 6.91 -5.24 -1.57
N ASP A 117 5.66 -5.06 -1.12
CA ASP A 117 4.65 -4.23 -1.80
C ASP A 117 5.14 -2.79 -2.07
N MET A 118 5.94 -2.23 -1.16
CA MET A 118 6.46 -0.87 -1.32
C MET A 118 7.63 -0.76 -2.31
N ASP A 119 8.31 -1.84 -2.67
CA ASP A 119 9.30 -1.83 -3.75
C ASP A 119 8.62 -1.59 -5.10
N ILE A 120 7.60 -2.39 -5.42
CA ILE A 120 6.86 -2.21 -6.68
C ILE A 120 6.06 -0.90 -6.71
N ALA A 121 5.55 -0.43 -5.56
CA ALA A 121 4.90 0.86 -5.47
C ALA A 121 5.88 2.01 -5.77
N TYR A 122 7.12 1.93 -5.27
CA TYR A 122 8.15 2.89 -5.59
C TYR A 122 8.47 2.89 -7.10
N ARG A 123 8.65 1.72 -7.70
CA ARG A 123 8.94 1.57 -9.14
C ARG A 123 7.80 2.05 -10.04
N ALA A 124 6.57 2.02 -9.55
CA ALA A 124 5.43 2.64 -10.24
C ALA A 124 5.46 4.18 -10.22
N ALA A 125 6.18 4.78 -9.28
CA ALA A 125 6.32 6.22 -9.14
C ALA A 125 7.62 6.76 -9.76
N PHE A 126 8.73 6.01 -9.63
CA PHE A 126 10.09 6.43 -9.96
C PHE A 126 10.97 5.26 -10.42
N THR A 127 11.94 5.55 -11.28
CA THR A 127 13.12 4.71 -11.41
C THR A 127 14.05 4.86 -10.19
N PRO A 128 14.88 3.85 -9.85
CA PRO A 128 15.83 3.94 -8.74
C PRO A 128 16.67 5.23 -8.79
N GLY A 129 16.80 5.91 -7.66
CA GLY A 129 17.53 7.16 -7.51
C GLY A 129 16.73 8.44 -7.83
N ALA A 130 15.56 8.37 -8.48
CA ALA A 130 14.91 9.52 -9.09
C ALA A 130 14.03 10.37 -8.15
N GLY A 131 13.51 9.82 -7.05
CA GLY A 131 12.58 10.57 -6.19
C GLY A 131 12.20 9.83 -4.92
N TYR A 132 11.30 10.40 -4.15
CA TYR A 132 10.77 9.80 -2.91
C TYR A 132 9.27 9.55 -3.04
N LEU A 133 8.84 8.33 -2.73
CA LEU A 133 7.44 7.99 -2.63
C LEU A 133 6.97 8.10 -1.17
N VAL A 134 5.99 8.94 -0.90
CA VAL A 134 5.21 8.95 0.35
C VAL A 134 3.88 8.26 0.07
N TYR A 135 3.64 7.14 0.70
CA TYR A 135 2.42 6.35 0.48
C TYR A 135 1.56 6.35 1.74
N ALA A 136 0.30 6.76 1.60
CA ALA A 136 -0.67 6.86 2.68
C ALA A 136 -1.96 6.09 2.33
N GLY A 137 -2.09 4.92 2.93
CA GLY A 137 -3.29 4.08 2.90
C GLY A 137 -3.93 3.99 4.29
N THR A 138 -4.17 2.78 4.79
CA THR A 138 -4.54 2.57 6.19
C THR A 138 -3.42 3.03 7.14
N GLY A 139 -2.15 2.78 6.77
CA GLY A 139 -0.97 3.36 7.40
C GLY A 139 -0.23 4.29 6.48
N SER A 140 1.02 4.67 6.84
CA SER A 140 1.85 5.55 6.06
C SER A 140 3.32 5.14 6.08
N ILE A 141 4.02 5.43 4.99
CA ILE A 141 5.45 5.16 4.83
C ILE A 141 6.01 6.10 3.76
N ALA A 142 7.27 6.54 3.91
CA ALA A 142 8.04 7.09 2.82
C ALA A 142 9.14 6.13 2.40
N THR A 143 9.37 5.98 1.11
CA THR A 143 10.33 5.02 0.55
C THR A 143 11.22 5.66 -0.52
N PHE A 144 12.42 5.11 -0.64
CA PHE A 144 13.42 5.46 -1.62
C PHE A 144 14.20 4.21 -2.01
N ILE A 145 14.35 3.95 -3.31
CA ILE A 145 15.32 2.98 -3.82
C ILE A 145 16.45 3.80 -4.45
N ASP A 146 17.66 3.65 -3.96
CA ASP A 146 18.80 4.39 -4.47
C ASP A 146 19.30 3.84 -5.82
N ALA A 147 20.28 4.51 -6.42
CA ALA A 147 20.85 4.10 -7.71
C ALA A 147 21.55 2.73 -7.68
N GLN A 148 21.89 2.22 -6.49
CA GLN A 148 22.44 0.90 -6.25
C GLN A 148 21.37 -0.17 -6.02
N GLY A 149 20.07 0.22 -6.07
CA GLY A 149 18.95 -0.66 -5.85
C GLY A 149 18.63 -0.92 -4.35
N GLN A 150 19.31 -0.24 -3.43
CA GLN A 150 19.06 -0.41 -2.00
C GLN A 150 17.78 0.30 -1.56
N PHE A 151 16.91 -0.42 -0.87
CA PHE A 151 15.65 0.09 -0.35
C PHE A 151 15.85 0.82 0.99
N HIS A 152 15.39 2.07 1.05
CA HIS A 152 15.39 2.91 2.24
C HIS A 152 13.97 3.34 2.59
N ARG A 153 13.69 3.50 3.89
CA ARG A 153 12.38 3.97 4.35
C ARG A 153 12.45 4.96 5.50
N ALA A 154 11.38 5.73 5.65
CA ALA A 154 11.01 6.47 6.85
C ALA A 154 9.56 6.11 7.21
N GLY A 155 9.24 5.91 8.48
CA GLY A 155 7.94 5.43 8.94
C GLY A 155 7.67 3.96 8.59
N GLY A 156 6.40 3.62 8.39
CA GLY A 156 5.96 2.24 8.11
C GLY A 156 6.24 1.26 9.25
N ARG A 157 6.08 1.72 10.50
CA ARG A 157 6.36 0.93 11.73
C ARG A 157 5.11 0.40 12.39
N GLY A 158 3.97 0.52 11.70
CA GLY A 158 2.68 0.05 12.18
C GLY A 158 1.99 1.04 13.13
N PRO A 159 0.73 0.74 13.52
CA PRO A 159 -0.17 1.71 14.15
C PRO A 159 0.19 2.07 15.60
N VAL A 160 1.07 1.30 16.23
CA VAL A 160 1.50 1.55 17.62
C VAL A 160 2.68 2.52 17.67
N LEU A 161 3.58 2.44 16.69
CA LEU A 161 4.85 3.19 16.68
C LEU A 161 4.95 4.21 15.54
N GLY A 162 3.90 4.35 14.72
CA GLY A 162 3.95 5.18 13.53
C GLY A 162 2.63 5.21 12.77
N ASP A 163 2.72 5.24 11.44
CA ASP A 163 1.61 5.33 10.51
C ASP A 163 0.86 6.68 10.57
N GLU A 164 1.54 7.72 11.05
CA GLU A 164 1.03 9.08 11.15
C GLU A 164 0.58 9.58 9.78
N GLY A 165 -0.59 10.23 9.75
CA GLY A 165 -1.20 10.71 8.50
C GLY A 165 -1.93 9.63 7.70
N GLY A 166 -1.82 8.35 8.06
CA GLY A 166 -2.62 7.26 7.48
C GLY A 166 -4.07 7.26 7.98
N GLY A 167 -4.95 6.54 7.27
CA GLY A 167 -6.37 6.49 7.59
C GLY A 167 -6.68 5.99 9.01
N TYR A 168 -5.95 4.99 9.48
CA TYR A 168 -6.11 4.50 10.85
C TYR A 168 -5.70 5.57 11.89
N TRP A 169 -4.59 6.25 11.67
CA TRP A 169 -4.15 7.33 12.54
C TRP A 169 -5.17 8.47 12.60
N ILE A 170 -5.69 8.91 11.45
CA ILE A 170 -6.74 9.95 11.38
C ILE A 170 -7.97 9.51 12.20
N ALA A 171 -8.42 8.27 12.05
CA ALA A 171 -9.57 7.71 12.76
C ALA A 171 -9.36 7.71 14.28
N VAL A 172 -8.20 7.23 14.74
CA VAL A 172 -7.87 7.17 16.18
C VAL A 172 -7.72 8.57 16.78
N GLN A 173 -7.09 9.52 16.06
CA GLN A 173 -7.00 10.91 16.53
C GLN A 173 -8.37 11.56 16.63
N ALA A 174 -9.28 11.31 15.69
CA ALA A 174 -10.63 11.84 15.71
C ALA A 174 -11.42 11.31 16.91
N ILE A 175 -11.46 9.98 17.11
CA ILE A 175 -12.22 9.40 18.23
C ILE A 175 -11.64 9.81 19.59
N ALA A 176 -10.30 9.92 19.68
CA ALA A 176 -9.64 10.42 20.90
C ALA A 176 -10.00 11.89 21.19
N LEU A 177 -10.19 12.71 20.15
CA LEU A 177 -10.61 14.09 20.30
C LEU A 177 -12.09 14.17 20.76
N VAL A 178 -12.97 13.34 20.19
CA VAL A 178 -14.37 13.23 20.60
C VAL A 178 -14.45 12.95 22.11
N TRP A 179 -13.74 11.93 22.58
CA TRP A 179 -13.79 11.55 24.00
C TRP A 179 -13.14 12.58 24.92
N ARG A 180 -12.04 13.21 24.51
CA ARG A 180 -11.47 14.33 25.29
C ARG A 180 -12.44 15.51 25.46
N ASN A 181 -13.28 15.78 24.46
CA ASN A 181 -14.28 16.82 24.57
C ASN A 181 -15.46 16.38 25.46
N GLU A 182 -15.92 15.13 25.35
CA GLU A 182 -16.91 14.54 26.24
C GLU A 182 -16.47 14.55 27.72
N ASP A 183 -15.19 14.27 28.00
CA ASP A 183 -14.61 14.33 29.34
C ASP A 183 -14.65 15.76 29.92
N ARG A 184 -14.52 16.78 29.09
CA ARG A 184 -14.57 18.19 29.50
C ARG A 184 -16.00 18.68 29.67
N GLU A 185 -16.88 18.32 28.75
CA GLU A 185 -18.26 18.79 28.67
C GLU A 185 -19.16 17.63 28.18
N PRO A 186 -19.84 16.95 29.09
CA PRO A 186 -20.73 15.85 28.72
C PRO A 186 -21.82 16.30 27.75
N GLY A 187 -21.90 15.64 26.60
CA GLY A 187 -22.82 15.97 25.53
C GLY A 187 -22.21 16.87 24.43
N ALA A 188 -20.95 17.21 24.50
CA ALA A 188 -20.22 18.01 23.49
C ALA A 188 -20.28 17.39 22.08
N TRP A 189 -20.42 16.06 21.99
CA TRP A 189 -20.55 15.37 20.69
C TRP A 189 -21.74 15.92 19.85
N ARG A 190 -22.77 16.47 20.46
CA ARG A 190 -23.94 17.01 19.77
C ARG A 190 -23.66 18.28 18.98
N THR A 191 -22.66 19.06 19.38
CA THR A 191 -22.29 20.34 18.76
C THR A 191 -21.25 20.23 17.67
N SER A 192 -20.45 19.14 17.62
CA SER A 192 -19.45 18.88 16.60
C SER A 192 -20.01 18.01 15.47
N ALA A 193 -19.87 18.44 14.23
CA ALA A 193 -20.26 17.65 13.05
C ALA A 193 -19.41 16.36 12.96
N MET A 194 -18.11 16.45 13.25
CA MET A 194 -17.23 15.28 13.29
C MET A 194 -17.68 14.29 14.36
N ALA A 195 -17.94 14.75 15.59
CA ALA A 195 -18.32 13.87 16.67
C ALA A 195 -19.64 13.15 16.40
N ARG A 196 -20.65 13.84 15.87
CA ARG A 196 -21.93 13.21 15.46
C ARG A 196 -21.72 12.09 14.46
N ARG A 197 -20.95 12.34 13.38
CA ARG A 197 -20.65 11.33 12.36
C ARG A 197 -19.84 10.16 12.91
N MET A 198 -18.90 10.42 13.81
CA MET A 198 -18.11 9.36 14.47
C MET A 198 -19.02 8.49 15.34
N CYS A 199 -19.89 9.09 16.17
CA CYS A 199 -20.86 8.37 17.01
C CYS A 199 -21.81 7.50 16.15
N GLU A 200 -22.34 8.05 15.07
CA GLU A 200 -23.17 7.30 14.12
C GLU A 200 -22.43 6.10 13.52
N ALA A 201 -21.20 6.30 13.07
CA ALA A 201 -20.40 5.27 12.41
C ALA A 201 -19.98 4.13 13.37
N VAL A 202 -19.80 4.41 14.67
CA VAL A 202 -19.49 3.38 15.69
C VAL A 202 -20.74 2.76 16.32
N GLY A 203 -21.95 3.24 15.97
CA GLY A 203 -23.22 2.67 16.39
C GLY A 203 -23.83 3.30 17.64
N GLY A 204 -23.25 4.36 18.21
CA GLY A 204 -23.77 5.06 19.37
C GLY A 204 -22.86 6.12 19.94
N SER A 205 -23.39 6.94 20.85
CA SER A 205 -22.68 8.11 21.42
C SER A 205 -22.08 7.85 22.80
N ASP A 206 -22.11 6.62 23.28
CA ASP A 206 -21.49 6.26 24.55
C ASP A 206 -20.15 5.52 24.36
N TRP A 207 -19.38 5.41 25.45
CA TRP A 207 -18.09 4.75 25.44
C TRP A 207 -18.17 3.25 25.07
N ALA A 208 -19.25 2.56 25.40
CA ALA A 208 -19.38 1.15 25.11
C ALA A 208 -19.37 0.85 23.61
N HIS A 209 -20.09 1.66 22.82
CA HIS A 209 -20.09 1.56 21.36
C HIS A 209 -18.69 1.86 20.75
N SER A 210 -18.08 2.96 21.16
CA SER A 210 -16.72 3.31 20.69
C SER A 210 -15.72 2.24 21.07
N ARG A 211 -15.75 1.73 22.31
CA ARG A 211 -14.88 0.66 22.78
C ARG A 211 -15.06 -0.62 21.96
N GLN A 212 -16.31 -1.06 21.78
CA GLN A 212 -16.61 -2.27 21.01
C GLN A 212 -16.09 -2.13 19.58
N PHE A 213 -16.32 -0.98 18.93
CA PHE A 213 -15.88 -0.75 17.55
C PHE A 213 -14.34 -0.74 17.44
N ILE A 214 -13.66 0.08 18.25
CA ILE A 214 -12.20 0.28 18.15
C ILE A 214 -11.42 -0.99 18.51
N TYR A 215 -11.82 -1.69 19.57
CA TYR A 215 -11.09 -2.87 20.06
C TYR A 215 -11.62 -4.18 19.47
N GLY A 216 -12.80 -4.19 18.87
CA GLY A 216 -13.40 -5.36 18.23
C GLY A 216 -13.24 -5.44 16.72
N SER A 217 -12.75 -4.39 16.09
CA SER A 217 -12.60 -4.34 14.62
C SER A 217 -11.14 -4.44 14.20
N ASP A 218 -10.93 -4.90 12.97
CA ASP A 218 -9.61 -4.85 12.33
C ASP A 218 -9.20 -3.42 12.00
N ARG A 219 -7.90 -3.24 11.78
CA ARG A 219 -7.29 -1.93 11.48
C ARG A 219 -7.88 -1.24 10.25
N GLY A 220 -8.22 -2.01 9.22
CA GLY A 220 -8.82 -1.47 7.99
C GLY A 220 -10.21 -0.91 8.23
N THR A 221 -11.01 -1.60 9.03
CA THR A 221 -12.36 -1.20 9.44
C THR A 221 -12.32 0.07 10.28
N VAL A 222 -11.44 0.13 11.29
CA VAL A 222 -11.25 1.36 12.09
C VAL A 222 -10.79 2.52 11.18
N GLY A 223 -9.86 2.28 10.29
CA GLY A 223 -9.35 3.29 9.35
C GLY A 223 -10.41 3.92 8.45
N LYS A 224 -11.52 3.23 8.18
CA LYS A 224 -12.65 3.78 7.42
C LYS A 224 -13.36 4.94 8.13
N LEU A 225 -13.21 5.08 9.45
CA LEU A 225 -13.72 6.25 10.18
C LEU A 225 -13.09 7.56 9.70
N ALA A 226 -11.92 7.54 9.07
CA ALA A 226 -11.32 8.71 8.44
C ALA A 226 -12.21 9.33 7.36
N LEU A 227 -13.10 8.54 6.72
CA LEU A 227 -14.12 9.05 5.79
C LEU A 227 -15.11 9.99 6.49
N GLN A 228 -15.47 9.70 7.75
CA GLN A 228 -16.37 10.53 8.54
C GLN A 228 -15.70 11.86 8.91
N VAL A 229 -14.40 11.83 9.19
CA VAL A 229 -13.60 13.06 9.42
C VAL A 229 -13.59 13.92 8.16
N ALA A 230 -13.28 13.34 7.01
CA ALA A 230 -13.29 14.06 5.74
C ALA A 230 -14.66 14.65 5.41
N ALA A 231 -15.73 13.90 5.63
CA ALA A 231 -17.11 14.36 5.39
C ALA A 231 -17.57 15.46 6.36
N ALA A 232 -16.96 15.55 7.55
CA ALA A 232 -17.25 16.60 8.53
C ALA A 232 -16.47 17.90 8.27
N ALA A 233 -15.35 17.85 7.58
CA ALA A 233 -14.42 18.97 7.44
C ALA A 233 -15.03 20.28 6.89
N PRO A 234 -16.05 20.29 6.01
CA PRO A 234 -16.71 21.55 5.59
C PRO A 234 -17.31 22.33 6.76
N ASP A 235 -17.85 21.62 7.78
CA ASP A 235 -18.66 22.20 8.86
C ASP A 235 -18.02 22.05 10.25
N ASP A 236 -16.75 21.55 10.33
CA ASP A 236 -16.09 21.26 11.59
C ASP A 236 -14.59 21.60 11.53
N ASP A 237 -14.21 22.63 12.30
CA ASP A 237 -12.82 23.09 12.34
C ASP A 237 -11.85 22.04 12.88
N ALA A 238 -12.27 21.22 13.85
CA ALA A 238 -11.43 20.19 14.41
C ALA A 238 -11.13 19.09 13.37
N ALA A 239 -12.13 18.71 12.56
CA ALA A 239 -11.93 17.81 11.44
C ALA A 239 -10.97 18.41 10.40
N ARG A 240 -11.13 19.68 10.08
CA ARG A 240 -10.27 20.41 9.14
C ARG A 240 -8.81 20.43 9.60
N GLN A 241 -8.58 20.81 10.86
CA GLN A 241 -7.23 20.83 11.45
C GLN A 241 -6.60 19.44 11.51
N LEU A 242 -7.39 18.40 11.81
CA LEU A 242 -6.88 17.03 11.84
C LEU A 242 -6.41 16.56 10.46
N LEU A 243 -7.13 16.90 9.40
CA LEU A 243 -6.74 16.54 8.02
C LEU A 243 -5.50 17.32 7.54
N LEU A 244 -5.40 18.62 7.87
CA LEU A 244 -4.18 19.40 7.62
C LEU A 244 -2.98 18.79 8.36
N ARG A 245 -3.17 18.44 9.63
CA ARG A 245 -2.15 17.78 10.43
C ARG A 245 -1.74 16.44 9.85
N ALA A 246 -2.68 15.64 9.36
CA ALA A 246 -2.37 14.37 8.70
C ALA A 246 -1.40 14.58 7.51
N GLY A 247 -1.63 15.63 6.71
CA GLY A 247 -0.71 16.01 5.64
C GLY A 247 0.68 16.42 6.16
N SER A 248 0.72 17.22 7.23
CA SER A 248 1.98 17.62 7.85
C SER A 248 2.78 16.44 8.39
N GLU A 249 2.14 15.44 9.00
CA GLU A 249 2.80 14.22 9.47
C GLU A 249 3.39 13.41 8.29
N LEU A 250 2.68 13.33 7.17
CA LEU A 250 3.22 12.70 5.95
C LEU A 250 4.45 13.46 5.41
N ALA A 251 4.47 14.79 5.51
CA ALA A 251 5.62 15.60 5.12
C ALA A 251 6.84 15.34 6.01
N GLN A 252 6.65 15.02 7.29
CA GLN A 252 7.77 14.64 8.17
C GLN A 252 8.49 13.37 7.67
N LEU A 253 7.74 12.41 7.13
CA LEU A 253 8.34 11.21 6.53
C LEU A 253 9.20 11.57 5.30
N ALA A 254 8.69 12.47 4.45
CA ALA A 254 9.45 12.99 3.31
C ALA A 254 10.72 13.73 3.77
N HIS A 255 10.63 14.58 4.81
CA HIS A 255 11.77 15.28 5.39
C HIS A 255 12.90 14.36 5.83
N CYS A 256 12.58 13.21 6.44
CA CYS A 256 13.58 12.22 6.82
C CYS A 256 14.43 11.75 5.62
N LEU A 257 13.80 11.55 4.46
CA LEU A 257 14.50 11.12 3.24
C LEU A 257 15.24 12.29 2.58
N LEU A 258 14.64 13.48 2.53
CA LEU A 258 15.28 14.70 2.04
C LEU A 258 16.57 15.03 2.83
N GLN A 259 16.55 14.89 4.14
CA GLN A 259 17.73 15.12 5.00
C GLN A 259 18.82 14.06 4.78
N ARG A 260 18.44 12.79 4.58
CA ARG A 260 19.41 11.70 4.42
C ARG A 260 20.04 11.65 3.05
N PHE A 261 19.30 12.01 1.99
CA PHE A 261 19.69 11.73 0.61
C PHE A 261 19.64 12.95 -0.31
N GLY A 262 19.28 14.13 0.23
CA GLY A 262 19.22 15.40 -0.50
C GLY A 262 17.91 15.65 -1.26
N PRO A 263 17.77 16.81 -1.91
CA PRO A 263 16.56 17.20 -2.62
C PRO A 263 16.28 16.29 -3.83
N ARG A 264 15.03 15.83 -3.95
CA ARG A 264 14.49 15.07 -5.10
C ARG A 264 13.00 15.31 -5.21
N PRO A 265 12.39 15.03 -6.40
CA PRO A 265 10.96 15.01 -6.58
C PRO A 265 10.26 14.08 -5.58
N LEU A 266 9.05 14.46 -5.20
CA LEU A 266 8.19 13.75 -4.25
C LEU A 266 6.91 13.29 -4.96
N VAL A 267 6.49 12.07 -4.68
CA VAL A 267 5.15 11.59 -5.01
C VAL A 267 4.41 11.29 -3.71
N LEU A 268 3.26 11.93 -3.50
CA LEU A 268 2.29 11.55 -2.48
C LEU A 268 1.25 10.67 -3.14
N ALA A 269 1.11 9.42 -2.66
CA ALA A 269 0.21 8.44 -3.22
C ALA A 269 -0.60 7.70 -2.16
N GLY A 270 -1.58 6.92 -2.61
CA GLY A 270 -2.44 6.10 -1.76
C GLY A 270 -3.77 6.75 -1.42
N ARG A 271 -4.70 5.96 -0.89
CA ARG A 271 -6.10 6.38 -0.72
C ARG A 271 -6.33 7.41 0.38
N ALA A 272 -5.43 7.52 1.38
CA ALA A 272 -5.61 8.48 2.46
C ALA A 272 -5.55 9.93 1.95
N GLN A 273 -4.66 10.25 1.01
CA GLN A 273 -4.61 11.58 0.41
C GLN A 273 -5.90 11.97 -0.33
N CYS A 274 -6.65 10.99 -0.85
CA CYS A 274 -7.91 11.22 -1.58
C CYS A 274 -9.09 11.53 -0.65
N LEU A 275 -8.93 11.38 0.66
CA LEU A 275 -9.99 11.69 1.63
C LEU A 275 -10.38 13.18 1.60
N SER A 276 -9.39 14.06 1.44
CA SER A 276 -9.60 15.51 1.41
C SER A 276 -8.39 16.23 0.82
N THR A 277 -8.61 17.30 0.07
CA THR A 277 -7.57 18.22 -0.43
C THR A 277 -6.78 18.88 0.71
N LEU A 278 -7.31 18.92 1.93
CA LEU A 278 -6.63 19.43 3.10
C LEU A 278 -5.38 18.61 3.46
N ILE A 279 -5.37 17.31 3.18
CA ILE A 279 -4.19 16.46 3.41
C ILE A 279 -3.06 16.87 2.47
N GLU A 280 -3.35 17.04 1.17
CA GLU A 280 -2.35 17.56 0.23
C GLU A 280 -1.91 18.97 0.62
N GLN A 281 -2.84 19.84 1.01
CA GLN A 281 -2.52 21.19 1.48
C GLN A 281 -1.54 21.16 2.67
N GLY A 282 -1.85 20.39 3.71
CA GLY A 282 -0.99 20.25 4.89
C GLY A 282 0.37 19.65 4.54
N PHE A 283 0.41 18.69 3.61
CA PHE A 283 1.64 18.10 3.11
C PHE A 283 2.54 19.14 2.44
N ARG A 284 2.00 19.92 1.49
CA ARG A 284 2.75 20.95 0.77
C ARG A 284 3.22 22.09 1.68
N GLN A 285 2.36 22.54 2.61
CA GLN A 285 2.69 23.61 3.56
C GLN A 285 3.81 23.25 4.53
N ALA A 286 3.98 21.95 4.83
CA ALA A 286 4.99 21.48 5.76
C ALA A 286 6.32 21.11 5.07
N LEU A 287 6.40 21.12 3.75
CA LEU A 287 7.63 20.86 2.99
C LEU A 287 8.42 22.15 2.76
N PRO A 288 9.74 22.04 2.46
CA PRO A 288 10.54 23.19 2.04
C PRO A 288 9.95 23.89 0.81
N ASP A 289 10.07 25.21 0.75
CA ASP A 289 9.64 25.99 -0.41
C ASP A 289 10.29 25.49 -1.70
N GLY A 290 9.50 25.41 -2.77
CA GLY A 290 9.96 24.95 -4.07
C GLY A 290 10.10 23.42 -4.19
N SER A 291 9.63 22.63 -3.22
CA SER A 291 9.59 21.16 -3.34
C SER A 291 8.74 20.74 -4.55
N ASP A 292 9.32 19.89 -5.41
CA ASP A 292 8.58 19.29 -6.56
C ASP A 292 7.71 18.13 -6.06
N VAL A 293 6.40 18.36 -5.99
CA VAL A 293 5.41 17.41 -5.44
C VAL A 293 4.36 17.06 -6.47
N ARG A 294 4.20 15.78 -6.76
CA ARG A 294 3.06 15.23 -7.51
C ARG A 294 2.17 14.40 -6.58
N CYS A 295 0.87 14.61 -6.66
CA CYS A 295 -0.13 13.79 -5.97
C CYS A 295 -0.74 12.80 -6.96
N VAL A 296 -0.61 11.50 -6.68
CA VAL A 296 -1.05 10.42 -7.56
C VAL A 296 -2.01 9.51 -6.78
N PRO A 297 -3.32 9.64 -7.00
CA PRO A 297 -4.32 8.85 -6.26
C PRO A 297 -4.17 7.34 -6.41
N ASP A 298 -3.85 6.88 -7.61
CA ASP A 298 -3.62 5.47 -7.92
C ASP A 298 -2.40 5.32 -8.84
N LEU A 299 -1.36 4.71 -8.31
CA LEU A 299 -0.11 4.45 -9.03
C LEU A 299 -0.22 3.32 -10.07
N GLN A 300 -1.35 2.62 -10.15
CA GLN A 300 -1.51 1.45 -11.02
C GLN A 300 -0.37 0.43 -10.86
N VAL A 301 -0.01 0.15 -9.60
CA VAL A 301 1.18 -0.64 -9.21
C VAL A 301 1.20 -2.00 -9.90
N HIS A 302 0.06 -2.68 -9.96
CA HIS A 302 -0.08 -3.98 -10.62
C HIS A 302 0.17 -3.91 -12.14
N CYS A 303 -0.26 -2.83 -12.81
CA CYS A 303 0.01 -2.63 -14.24
C CYS A 303 1.51 -2.40 -14.48
N MET A 304 2.14 -1.55 -13.67
CA MET A 304 3.58 -1.34 -13.74
C MET A 304 4.35 -2.64 -13.47
N ALA A 305 3.98 -3.40 -12.44
CA ALA A 305 4.60 -4.67 -12.11
C ALA A 305 4.52 -5.66 -13.28
N ALA A 306 3.40 -5.71 -14.02
CA ALA A 306 3.26 -6.58 -15.19
C ALA A 306 4.26 -6.23 -16.30
N THR A 307 4.56 -4.95 -16.49
CA THR A 307 5.54 -4.49 -17.50
C THR A 307 6.99 -4.66 -17.05
N LEU A 308 7.25 -4.65 -15.75
CA LEU A 308 8.59 -4.84 -15.17
C LEU A 308 9.12 -6.28 -15.31
N VAL A 309 8.31 -7.23 -15.72
CA VAL A 309 8.74 -8.63 -15.94
C VAL A 309 9.93 -8.71 -16.91
N TRP A 310 10.03 -7.80 -17.88
CA TRP A 310 11.13 -7.77 -18.86
C TRP A 310 12.22 -6.73 -18.56
N ASP A 311 12.17 -6.11 -17.39
CA ASP A 311 13.19 -5.15 -16.95
C ASP A 311 14.36 -5.89 -16.29
N GLU A 312 15.57 -5.75 -16.85
CA GLU A 312 16.80 -6.38 -16.37
C GLU A 312 17.17 -5.97 -14.93
N HIS A 313 16.71 -4.79 -14.46
CA HIS A 313 16.97 -4.29 -13.12
C HIS A 313 16.00 -4.84 -12.07
N VAL A 314 15.01 -5.61 -12.47
CA VAL A 314 14.00 -6.22 -11.58
C VAL A 314 14.10 -7.74 -11.60
N SER A 315 14.64 -8.31 -12.67
CA SER A 315 14.90 -9.76 -12.75
C SER A 315 15.88 -10.21 -11.65
N PRO A 316 15.67 -11.36 -11.01
CA PRO A 316 16.59 -11.85 -10.00
C PRO A 316 17.99 -11.96 -10.59
N SER A 317 18.98 -11.34 -9.93
CA SER A 317 20.39 -11.50 -10.26
C SER A 317 20.71 -12.99 -10.18
N THR A 318 21.14 -13.56 -11.28
CA THR A 318 21.61 -14.94 -11.41
C THR A 318 22.78 -15.27 -10.48
#